data_9909b7a79c8706ba95db881ce517b164
#
_entry.id   9909b7a79c8706ba95db881ce517b164
#
_cell.length_a   1.000
_cell.length_b   1.000
_cell.length_c   1.000
_cell.angle_alpha   90.00
_cell.angle_beta   90.00
_cell.angle_gamma   90.00
#
_symmetry.space_group_name_H-M   'P 1'
#
loop_
_entity.id
_entity.type
_entity.pdbx_description
1 polymer ?
#
loop_
_entity_poly.entity_id
_entity_poly.type
_entity_poly.pdbx_seq_one_letter_code
_entity_poly.pdbx_strand_id
1 'polypeptide(L)'
;MRVLIICRDNIGDTLLTTPLISALAQSGQHQVDVLTNNYAAPVLQHNPDIRQLFYYTKLHHREAGQGRLACLLQRLKLMLMLKKQRYDVVILAKSRWDQHGLKWVKTVRPARVIALGHPHPLITDLLPPPSQSPCHISETLFSLGRPFNLSATAPGKLTLLPDAAIAASLRDTCAIDPAVPVYALQISARKPSQQWEAARFAGLAEKIAARHPCQIMLLWSPGSRDNPRHPGDDEKAREIMALCPHLPIKAVATTSLPQLIAAMSLCQGLVSSDGGAMHIGAALGLPVVALFGDSDPACWHPWQVNYQVLQPASREVNALSSSEVYDAFAHTITQ
;
A
#
# COMPACT_ATOMS: atom_id res chain seq x y z
N MET A 1 1.92 -20.68 18.98
CA MET A 1 2.87 -21.08 17.92
C MET A 1 3.61 -19.85 17.40
N ARG A 2 4.82 -20.05 16.86
CA ARG A 2 5.54 -18.99 16.12
C ARG A 2 5.23 -19.09 14.64
N VAL A 3 4.64 -18.06 14.08
CA VAL A 3 4.24 -17.98 12.67
C VAL A 3 5.09 -16.95 11.95
N LEU A 4 5.69 -17.32 10.81
CA LEU A 4 6.35 -16.38 9.92
C LEU A 4 5.49 -16.19 8.67
N ILE A 5 5.04 -14.96 8.44
CA ILE A 5 4.38 -14.57 7.20
C ILE A 5 5.42 -14.00 6.24
N ILE A 6 5.50 -14.56 5.04
CA ILE A 6 6.41 -14.10 4.00
C ILE A 6 5.61 -13.35 2.94
N CYS A 7 5.75 -12.00 2.94
CA CYS A 7 5.09 -11.08 2.04
C CYS A 7 6.15 -10.38 1.17
N ARG A 8 6.29 -10.76 -0.11
CA ARG A 8 7.41 -10.32 -0.96
C ARG A 8 7.04 -9.36 -2.07
N ASP A 9 5.77 -9.07 -2.21
CA ASP A 9 5.23 -8.27 -3.30
C ASP A 9 5.32 -6.76 -3.02
N ASN A 10 4.43 -5.96 -3.58
CA ASN A 10 4.47 -4.50 -3.48
C ASN A 10 3.79 -3.99 -2.20
N ILE A 11 3.70 -2.68 -2.07
CA ILE A 11 3.09 -1.98 -0.93
C ILE A 11 1.64 -2.41 -0.72
N GLY A 12 0.82 -2.41 -1.81
CA GLY A 12 -0.59 -2.80 -1.73
C GLY A 12 -0.78 -4.23 -1.23
N ASP A 13 -0.10 -5.21 -1.85
CA ASP A 13 -0.16 -6.62 -1.43
C ASP A 13 0.22 -6.78 0.05
N THR A 14 1.24 -6.03 0.49
CA THR A 14 1.72 -6.09 1.89
C THR A 14 0.66 -5.54 2.85
N LEU A 15 0.02 -4.41 2.52
CA LEU A 15 -1.09 -3.86 3.31
C LEU A 15 -2.30 -4.79 3.35
N LEU A 16 -2.68 -5.36 2.20
CA LEU A 16 -3.80 -6.29 2.09
C LEU A 16 -3.58 -7.62 2.85
N THR A 17 -2.34 -7.87 3.31
CA THR A 17 -2.02 -9.01 4.20
C THR A 17 -2.28 -8.69 5.68
N THR A 18 -2.40 -7.41 6.07
CA THR A 18 -2.51 -7.03 7.49
C THR A 18 -3.74 -7.60 8.20
N PRO A 19 -4.92 -7.80 7.58
CA PRO A 19 -6.04 -8.47 8.25
C PRO A 19 -5.72 -9.91 8.68
N LEU A 20 -4.94 -10.65 7.90
CA LEU A 20 -4.47 -11.99 8.28
C LEU A 20 -3.50 -11.91 9.46
N ILE A 21 -2.56 -10.95 9.43
CA ILE A 21 -1.60 -10.71 10.51
C ILE A 21 -2.35 -10.43 11.82
N SER A 22 -3.30 -9.49 11.79
CA SER A 22 -4.09 -9.11 12.95
C SER A 22 -4.92 -10.27 13.50
N ALA A 23 -5.62 -11.01 12.64
CA ALA A 23 -6.43 -12.15 13.08
C ALA A 23 -5.61 -13.26 13.75
N LEU A 24 -4.40 -13.54 13.24
CA LEU A 24 -3.49 -14.51 13.85
C LEU A 24 -2.96 -14.02 15.20
N ALA A 25 -2.50 -12.77 15.30
CA ALA A 25 -1.94 -12.22 16.53
C ALA A 25 -3.01 -12.08 17.63
N GLN A 26 -4.19 -11.55 17.28
CA GLN A 26 -5.29 -11.29 18.20
C GLN A 26 -5.99 -12.56 18.70
N SER A 27 -5.75 -13.72 18.07
CA SER A 27 -6.19 -15.01 18.61
C SER A 27 -5.56 -15.32 19.98
N GLY A 28 -4.49 -14.62 20.37
CA GLY A 28 -3.72 -14.86 21.58
C GLY A 28 -2.87 -16.14 21.58
N GLN A 29 -2.99 -16.95 20.53
CA GLN A 29 -2.33 -18.27 20.44
C GLN A 29 -1.04 -18.23 19.59
N HIS A 30 -0.82 -17.14 18.83
CA HIS A 30 0.25 -17.05 17.84
C HIS A 30 1.12 -15.81 18.04
N GLN A 31 2.43 -15.98 17.90
CA GLN A 31 3.38 -14.89 17.77
C GLN A 31 3.70 -14.75 16.28
N VAL A 32 3.35 -13.60 15.72
CA VAL A 32 3.47 -13.35 14.28
C VAL A 32 4.71 -12.51 13.99
N ASP A 33 5.60 -13.05 13.16
CA ASP A 33 6.69 -12.32 12.55
C ASP A 33 6.42 -12.16 11.04
N VAL A 34 6.95 -11.11 10.45
CA VAL A 34 6.80 -10.88 9.02
C VAL A 34 8.15 -10.71 8.36
N LEU A 35 8.32 -11.36 7.20
CA LEU A 35 9.43 -11.13 6.29
C LEU A 35 8.91 -10.45 5.02
N THR A 36 9.40 -9.25 4.75
CA THR A 36 9.07 -8.49 3.54
C THR A 36 10.33 -7.97 2.83
N ASN A 37 10.18 -7.12 1.83
CA ASN A 37 11.28 -6.40 1.20
C ASN A 37 11.43 -4.99 1.79
N ASN A 38 12.60 -4.37 1.63
CA ASN A 38 12.89 -3.04 2.15
C ASN A 38 11.94 -1.94 1.63
N TYR A 39 11.40 -2.09 0.41
CA TYR A 39 10.49 -1.12 -0.19
C TYR A 39 9.11 -1.13 0.49
N ALA A 40 8.60 -2.31 0.87
CA ALA A 40 7.30 -2.44 1.52
C ALA A 40 7.37 -2.45 3.06
N ALA A 41 8.56 -2.66 3.66
CA ALA A 41 8.72 -2.73 5.11
C ALA A 41 8.12 -1.51 5.88
N PRO A 42 8.22 -0.26 5.39
CA PRO A 42 7.69 0.88 6.12
C PRO A 42 6.18 0.83 6.40
N VAL A 43 5.37 0.15 5.57
CA VAL A 43 3.92 0.04 5.84
C VAL A 43 3.58 -0.91 7.00
N LEU A 44 4.56 -1.68 7.47
CA LEU A 44 4.40 -2.61 8.60
C LEU A 44 5.19 -2.17 9.85
N GLN A 45 5.98 -1.11 9.76
CA GLN A 45 6.98 -0.76 10.78
C GLN A 45 6.38 -0.53 12.17
N HIS A 46 5.20 0.05 12.25
CA HIS A 46 4.53 0.35 13.52
C HIS A 46 3.30 -0.53 13.76
N ASN A 47 3.16 -1.66 13.04
CA ASN A 47 2.03 -2.55 13.21
C ASN A 47 2.12 -3.29 14.56
N PRO A 48 1.15 -3.10 15.50
CA PRO A 48 1.21 -3.65 16.86
C PRO A 48 1.05 -5.17 16.90
N ASP A 49 0.50 -5.77 15.84
CA ASP A 49 0.26 -7.23 15.75
C ASP A 49 1.49 -8.00 15.27
N ILE A 50 2.58 -7.30 14.91
CA ILE A 50 3.83 -7.89 14.45
C ILE A 50 4.84 -7.90 15.58
N ARG A 51 5.24 -9.09 16.05
CA ARG A 51 6.29 -9.23 17.07
C ARG A 51 7.65 -8.79 16.57
N GLN A 52 8.03 -9.20 15.34
CA GLN A 52 9.30 -8.84 14.71
C GLN A 52 9.14 -8.73 13.19
N LEU A 53 9.55 -7.57 12.66
CA LEU A 53 9.58 -7.31 11.22
C LEU A 53 10.99 -7.54 10.69
N PHE A 54 11.11 -8.44 9.72
CA PHE A 54 12.32 -8.69 8.95
C PHE A 54 12.18 -8.18 7.54
N TYR A 55 13.24 -7.62 6.98
CA TYR A 55 13.23 -7.21 5.58
C TYR A 55 14.60 -7.44 4.92
N TYR A 56 14.55 -7.64 3.62
CA TYR A 56 15.71 -7.80 2.75
C TYR A 56 15.68 -6.80 1.60
N THR A 57 16.86 -6.38 1.15
CA THR A 57 16.96 -5.49 -0.01
C THR A 57 16.79 -6.29 -1.30
N LYS A 58 15.81 -5.89 -2.13
CA LYS A 58 15.72 -6.38 -3.51
C LYS A 58 16.87 -5.79 -4.32
N LEU A 59 17.56 -6.60 -5.13
CA LEU A 59 18.72 -6.17 -5.90
C LEU A 59 18.42 -5.01 -6.88
N HIS A 60 17.15 -4.85 -7.29
CA HIS A 60 16.69 -3.76 -8.15
C HIS A 60 16.41 -2.46 -7.40
N HIS A 61 16.27 -2.49 -6.06
CA HIS A 61 15.99 -1.36 -5.19
C HIS A 61 17.16 -1.08 -4.23
N ARG A 62 18.39 -1.26 -4.72
CA ARG A 62 19.59 -0.91 -3.95
C ARG A 62 19.76 0.61 -3.90
N GLU A 63 20.03 1.11 -2.72
CA GLU A 63 20.46 2.49 -2.55
C GLU A 63 21.78 2.75 -3.29
N ALA A 64 21.95 3.96 -3.80
CA ALA A 64 23.20 4.35 -4.44
C ALA A 64 24.36 4.20 -3.42
N GLY A 65 25.38 3.39 -3.79
CA GLY A 65 26.54 3.13 -2.92
C GLY A 65 26.52 1.80 -2.16
N GLN A 66 25.43 1.06 -2.10
CA GLN A 66 25.43 -0.28 -1.49
C GLN A 66 26.14 -1.31 -2.38
N GLY A 67 27.30 -1.81 -1.93
CA GLY A 67 28.07 -2.87 -2.59
C GLY A 67 27.31 -4.20 -2.61
N ARG A 68 27.51 -5.00 -3.67
CA ARG A 68 26.91 -6.36 -3.78
C ARG A 68 27.27 -7.26 -2.60
N LEU A 69 28.51 -7.16 -2.10
CA LEU A 69 29.00 -7.94 -0.97
C LEU A 69 28.26 -7.60 0.34
N ALA A 70 28.03 -6.31 0.59
CA ALA A 70 27.27 -5.87 1.76
C ALA A 70 25.83 -6.41 1.76
N CYS A 71 25.16 -6.37 0.60
CA CYS A 71 23.82 -6.96 0.45
C CYS A 71 23.81 -8.48 0.68
N LEU A 72 24.86 -9.18 0.24
CA LEU A 72 24.99 -10.61 0.45
C LEU A 72 25.20 -10.96 1.94
N LEU A 73 26.08 -10.24 2.62
CA LEU A 73 26.34 -10.40 4.06
C LEU A 73 25.09 -10.09 4.90
N GLN A 74 24.37 -9.01 4.56
CA GLN A 74 23.11 -8.66 5.21
C GLN A 74 22.07 -9.78 5.03
N ARG A 75 21.98 -10.34 3.83
CA ARG A 75 21.07 -11.45 3.55
C ARG A 75 21.45 -12.72 4.32
N LEU A 76 22.73 -13.03 4.42
CA LEU A 76 23.22 -14.16 5.21
C LEU A 76 22.90 -13.99 6.70
N LYS A 77 23.15 -12.79 7.25
CA LYS A 77 22.79 -12.45 8.63
C LYS A 77 21.28 -12.63 8.87
N LEU A 78 20.45 -12.13 7.96
CA LEU A 78 19.00 -12.29 8.01
C LEU A 78 18.58 -13.78 8.00
N MET A 79 19.18 -14.59 7.12
CA MET A 79 18.90 -16.03 7.07
C MET A 79 19.24 -16.73 8.40
N LEU A 80 20.37 -16.38 9.02
CA LEU A 80 20.75 -16.91 10.33
C LEU A 80 19.80 -16.45 11.44
N MET A 81 19.36 -15.19 11.41
CA MET A 81 18.38 -14.67 12.36
C MET A 81 17.05 -15.41 12.25
N LEU A 82 16.51 -15.56 11.04
CA LEU A 82 15.27 -16.30 10.80
C LEU A 82 15.36 -17.76 11.25
N LYS A 83 16.48 -18.43 10.96
CA LYS A 83 16.69 -19.82 11.37
C LYS A 83 16.71 -19.99 12.90
N LYS A 84 17.25 -19.02 13.64
CA LYS A 84 17.29 -19.03 15.12
C LYS A 84 15.89 -18.91 15.75
N GLN A 85 14.92 -18.32 15.05
CA GLN A 85 13.57 -18.13 15.59
C GLN A 85 12.77 -19.44 15.74
N ARG A 86 13.13 -20.52 15.02
CA ARG A 86 12.46 -21.83 15.09
C ARG A 86 10.95 -21.70 14.90
N TYR A 87 10.52 -21.26 13.72
CA TYR A 87 9.11 -21.12 13.37
C TYR A 87 8.41 -22.47 13.25
N ASP A 88 7.22 -22.57 13.83
CA ASP A 88 6.34 -23.73 13.69
C ASP A 88 5.69 -23.74 12.31
N VAL A 89 5.26 -22.57 11.86
CA VAL A 89 4.52 -22.37 10.59
C VAL A 89 5.13 -21.24 9.79
N VAL A 90 5.21 -21.46 8.47
CA VAL A 90 5.47 -20.39 7.48
C VAL A 90 4.25 -20.25 6.58
N ILE A 91 3.77 -19.03 6.39
CA ILE A 91 2.72 -18.67 5.43
C ILE A 91 3.37 -17.92 4.27
N LEU A 92 3.21 -18.42 3.04
CA LEU A 92 3.56 -17.69 1.83
C LEU A 92 2.38 -16.79 1.44
N ALA A 93 2.39 -15.53 1.91
CA ALA A 93 1.32 -14.57 1.71
C ALA A 93 1.40 -13.94 0.31
N LYS A 94 0.93 -14.71 -0.66
CA LYS A 94 0.79 -14.28 -2.04
C LYS A 94 -0.50 -14.86 -2.61
N SER A 95 -1.23 -14.03 -3.36
CA SER A 95 -2.49 -14.45 -4.01
C SER A 95 -2.28 -15.45 -5.16
N ARG A 96 -1.03 -15.60 -5.59
CA ARG A 96 -0.59 -16.54 -6.64
C ARG A 96 0.59 -17.36 -6.14
N TRP A 97 1.06 -18.31 -6.95
CA TRP A 97 2.23 -19.11 -6.64
C TRP A 97 3.50 -18.27 -6.38
N ASP A 98 4.18 -18.50 -5.25
CA ASP A 98 5.45 -17.84 -4.88
C ASP A 98 6.64 -18.80 -4.90
N GLN A 99 7.14 -19.13 -6.09
CA GLN A 99 8.34 -19.93 -6.27
C GLN A 99 9.57 -19.35 -5.53
N HIS A 100 9.67 -18.03 -5.46
CA HIS A 100 10.81 -17.38 -4.81
C HIS A 100 10.71 -17.37 -3.27
N GLY A 101 9.50 -17.45 -2.72
CA GLY A 101 9.28 -17.62 -1.28
C GLY A 101 9.86 -18.92 -0.74
N LEU A 102 9.88 -19.98 -1.56
CA LEU A 102 10.45 -21.28 -1.19
C LEU A 102 11.91 -21.24 -0.76
N LYS A 103 12.70 -20.25 -1.22
CA LYS A 103 14.10 -20.08 -0.76
C LYS A 103 14.17 -19.78 0.73
N TRP A 104 13.22 -19.00 1.25
CA TRP A 104 13.11 -18.69 2.66
C TRP A 104 12.59 -19.88 3.47
N VAL A 105 11.62 -20.61 2.92
CA VAL A 105 11.12 -21.87 3.52
C VAL A 105 12.28 -22.86 3.72
N LYS A 106 13.12 -23.06 2.69
CA LYS A 106 14.34 -23.92 2.79
C LYS A 106 15.31 -23.46 3.88
N THR A 107 15.38 -22.16 4.14
CA THR A 107 16.25 -21.59 5.18
C THR A 107 15.69 -21.83 6.58
N VAL A 108 14.39 -21.53 6.74
CA VAL A 108 13.69 -21.58 8.03
C VAL A 108 13.41 -23.02 8.48
N ARG A 109 13.05 -23.91 7.54
CA ARG A 109 12.69 -25.32 7.77
C ARG A 109 11.59 -25.48 8.83
N PRO A 110 10.41 -24.87 8.64
CA PRO A 110 9.30 -24.98 9.58
C PRO A 110 8.68 -26.38 9.51
N ALA A 111 7.89 -26.76 10.51
CA ALA A 111 7.09 -27.98 10.49
C ALA A 111 5.93 -27.91 9.48
N ARG A 112 5.33 -26.72 9.30
CA ARG A 112 4.21 -26.51 8.36
C ARG A 112 4.46 -25.33 7.44
N VAL A 113 4.03 -25.48 6.19
CA VAL A 113 4.09 -24.43 5.16
C VAL A 113 2.74 -24.31 4.48
N ILE A 114 2.11 -23.15 4.61
CA ILE A 114 0.81 -22.84 4.05
C ILE A 114 0.98 -21.95 2.83
N ALA A 115 0.35 -22.30 1.72
CA ALA A 115 0.40 -21.53 0.47
C ALA A 115 -0.84 -21.72 -0.39
N LEU A 116 -1.03 -20.80 -1.33
CA LEU A 116 -1.93 -20.93 -2.49
C LEU A 116 -1.13 -21.33 -3.74
N GLY A 117 -1.77 -21.95 -4.71
CA GLY A 117 -1.21 -22.16 -6.05
C GLY A 117 -0.87 -23.61 -6.37
N HIS A 118 0.38 -23.96 -6.59
CA HIS A 118 0.77 -25.28 -7.11
C HIS A 118 1.37 -26.20 -6.03
N PRO A 119 1.15 -27.53 -6.14
CA PRO A 119 1.79 -28.51 -5.28
C PRO A 119 3.31 -28.41 -5.36
N HIS A 120 3.96 -28.51 -4.21
CA HIS A 120 5.41 -28.55 -4.11
C HIS A 120 5.83 -29.33 -2.84
N PRO A 121 6.93 -30.14 -2.85
CA PRO A 121 7.33 -30.97 -1.71
C PRO A 121 7.57 -30.22 -0.39
N LEU A 122 7.79 -28.90 -0.43
CA LEU A 122 7.95 -28.06 0.77
C LEU A 122 6.62 -27.49 1.29
N ILE A 123 5.50 -27.63 0.58
CA ILE A 123 4.21 -27.14 1.00
C ILE A 123 3.44 -28.27 1.67
N THR A 124 3.10 -28.10 2.94
CA THR A 124 2.33 -29.09 3.70
C THR A 124 0.83 -28.86 3.61
N ASP A 125 0.43 -27.60 3.52
CA ASP A 125 -0.97 -27.18 3.48
C ASP A 125 -1.20 -26.31 2.22
N LEU A 126 -1.50 -26.98 1.12
CA LEU A 126 -1.88 -26.29 -0.11
C LEU A 126 -3.38 -25.98 -0.05
N LEU A 127 -3.71 -24.68 -0.04
CA LEU A 127 -5.09 -24.24 0.01
C LEU A 127 -5.63 -23.95 -1.40
N PRO A 128 -6.89 -24.28 -1.66
CA PRO A 128 -7.55 -23.84 -2.89
C PRO A 128 -7.75 -22.33 -2.88
N PRO A 129 -7.77 -21.70 -4.07
CA PRO A 129 -8.18 -20.30 -4.16
C PRO A 129 -9.62 -20.14 -3.65
N PRO A 130 -10.03 -18.92 -3.25
CA PRO A 130 -11.41 -18.65 -2.87
C PRO A 130 -12.40 -19.13 -3.94
N SER A 131 -13.55 -19.69 -3.51
CA SER A 131 -14.56 -20.25 -4.42
C SER A 131 -15.30 -19.19 -5.22
N GLN A 132 -15.33 -17.95 -4.74
CA GLN A 132 -15.89 -16.80 -5.45
C GLN A 132 -14.82 -16.12 -6.28
N SER A 133 -15.08 -15.94 -7.57
CA SER A 133 -14.20 -15.20 -8.49
C SER A 133 -15.07 -14.24 -9.31
N PRO A 134 -14.71 -12.95 -9.39
CA PRO A 134 -13.55 -12.33 -8.78
C PRO A 134 -13.67 -12.16 -7.27
N CYS A 135 -12.55 -12.25 -6.54
CA CYS A 135 -12.45 -12.12 -5.10
C CYS A 135 -11.41 -11.06 -4.76
N HIS A 136 -11.69 -10.23 -3.76
CA HIS A 136 -10.72 -9.21 -3.34
C HIS A 136 -9.43 -9.86 -2.81
N ILE A 137 -8.28 -9.24 -3.10
CA ILE A 137 -6.96 -9.78 -2.71
C ILE A 137 -6.85 -9.95 -1.18
N SER A 138 -7.44 -9.05 -0.39
CA SER A 138 -7.46 -9.20 1.08
C SER A 138 -8.18 -10.48 1.53
N GLU A 139 -9.30 -10.86 0.89
CA GLU A 139 -10.02 -12.09 1.18
C GLU A 139 -9.21 -13.32 0.76
N THR A 140 -8.57 -13.24 -0.41
CA THR A 140 -7.66 -14.27 -0.89
C THR A 140 -6.52 -14.53 0.08
N LEU A 141 -5.84 -13.47 0.55
CA LEU A 141 -4.74 -13.58 1.49
C LEU A 141 -5.22 -14.03 2.88
N PHE A 142 -6.37 -13.57 3.34
CA PHE A 142 -6.97 -13.95 4.60
C PHE A 142 -7.31 -15.46 4.64
N SER A 143 -7.68 -16.03 3.50
CA SER A 143 -7.97 -17.47 3.38
C SER A 143 -6.79 -18.37 3.79
N LEU A 144 -5.55 -17.86 3.75
CA LEU A 144 -4.36 -18.56 4.25
C LEU A 144 -4.42 -18.83 5.77
N GLY A 145 -5.29 -18.14 6.49
CA GLY A 145 -5.57 -18.36 7.91
C GLY A 145 -6.51 -19.52 8.24
N ARG A 146 -7.17 -20.15 7.24
CA ARG A 146 -8.13 -21.24 7.46
C ARG A 146 -7.61 -22.38 8.34
N PRO A 147 -6.35 -22.85 8.20
CA PRO A 147 -5.83 -23.94 9.05
C PRO A 147 -5.64 -23.61 10.53
N PHE A 148 -5.87 -22.36 10.93
CA PHE A 148 -5.74 -21.91 12.32
C PHE A 148 -7.07 -21.84 13.08
N ASN A 149 -8.20 -22.09 12.42
CA ASN A 149 -9.54 -22.00 13.01
C ASN A 149 -9.76 -20.65 13.74
N LEU A 150 -9.41 -19.56 13.06
CA LEU A 150 -9.54 -18.21 13.62
C LEU A 150 -11.01 -17.89 13.92
N SER A 151 -11.27 -17.15 14.99
CA SER A 151 -12.61 -16.66 15.33
C SER A 151 -13.15 -15.68 14.29
N ALA A 152 -12.28 -14.89 13.65
CA ALA A 152 -12.64 -14.02 12.56
C ALA A 152 -12.94 -14.84 11.29
N THR A 153 -14.15 -14.71 10.75
CA THR A 153 -14.61 -15.43 9.55
C THR A 153 -14.36 -14.64 8.25
N ALA A 154 -14.06 -13.35 8.36
CA ALA A 154 -13.77 -12.44 7.25
C ALA A 154 -12.61 -11.51 7.60
N PRO A 155 -11.90 -10.98 6.59
CA PRO A 155 -10.80 -10.03 6.84
C PRO A 155 -11.33 -8.72 7.41
N GLY A 156 -10.68 -8.25 8.49
CA GLY A 156 -10.94 -6.95 9.10
C GLY A 156 -10.36 -5.78 8.30
N LYS A 157 -10.32 -4.60 8.92
CA LYS A 157 -9.69 -3.41 8.35
C LYS A 157 -8.18 -3.61 8.15
N LEU A 158 -7.60 -2.84 7.25
CA LEU A 158 -6.14 -2.77 7.10
C LEU A 158 -5.52 -2.09 8.32
N THR A 159 -4.32 -2.51 8.71
CA THR A 159 -3.59 -1.92 9.83
C THR A 159 -2.34 -1.21 9.33
N LEU A 160 -2.33 0.11 9.48
CA LEU A 160 -1.20 0.99 9.17
C LEU A 160 -1.16 2.13 10.19
N LEU A 161 0.00 2.34 10.82
CA LEU A 161 0.22 3.46 11.72
C LEU A 161 1.29 4.39 11.14
N PRO A 162 1.01 5.70 11.05
CA PRO A 162 1.99 6.68 10.59
C PRO A 162 3.06 6.91 11.66
N ASP A 163 4.23 7.39 11.24
CA ASP A 163 5.23 7.96 12.14
C ASP A 163 4.75 9.34 12.63
N ALA A 164 4.47 9.45 13.92
CA ALA A 164 3.91 10.66 14.52
C ALA A 164 4.88 11.86 14.44
N ALA A 165 6.19 11.62 14.51
CA ALA A 165 7.19 12.67 14.43
C ALA A 165 7.27 13.27 13.01
N ILE A 166 7.23 12.39 11.99
CA ILE A 166 7.19 12.82 10.58
C ILE A 166 5.89 13.58 10.30
N ALA A 167 4.76 13.10 10.80
CA ALA A 167 3.46 13.76 10.62
C ALA A 167 3.43 15.15 11.27
N ALA A 168 3.94 15.29 12.50
CA ALA A 168 4.06 16.59 13.18
C ALA A 168 4.96 17.57 12.39
N SER A 169 6.14 17.10 11.96
CA SER A 169 7.05 17.93 11.16
C SER A 169 6.42 18.40 9.84
N LEU A 170 5.66 17.52 9.16
CA LEU A 170 4.95 17.89 7.92
C LEU A 170 3.83 18.90 8.18
N ARG A 171 3.08 18.74 9.26
CA ARG A 171 2.03 19.69 9.67
C ARG A 171 2.61 21.10 9.82
N ASP A 172 3.72 21.22 10.52
CA ASP A 172 4.38 22.50 10.78
C ASP A 172 4.99 23.08 9.48
N THR A 173 5.74 22.27 8.73
CA THR A 173 6.42 22.69 7.50
C THR A 173 5.43 23.16 6.42
N CYS A 174 4.30 22.45 6.28
CA CYS A 174 3.25 22.79 5.32
C CYS A 174 2.28 23.84 5.87
N ALA A 175 2.45 24.30 7.10
CA ALA A 175 1.54 25.23 7.78
C ALA A 175 0.07 24.79 7.62
N ILE A 176 -0.22 23.54 8.03
CA ILE A 176 -1.56 22.97 7.97
C ILE A 176 -2.39 23.51 9.11
N ASP A 177 -3.49 24.19 8.77
CA ASP A 177 -4.48 24.63 9.73
C ASP A 177 -5.35 23.43 10.18
N PRO A 178 -5.31 23.03 11.45
CA PRO A 178 -6.07 21.90 11.95
C PRO A 178 -7.60 22.15 11.98
N ALA A 179 -8.04 23.41 11.89
CA ALA A 179 -9.45 23.78 11.86
C ALA A 179 -10.09 23.60 10.47
N VAL A 180 -9.27 23.39 9.44
CA VAL A 180 -9.71 23.31 8.04
C VAL A 180 -9.36 21.92 7.48
N PRO A 181 -10.34 21.18 6.91
CA PRO A 181 -10.07 19.86 6.35
C PRO A 181 -9.03 19.89 5.23
N VAL A 182 -8.22 18.84 5.16
CA VAL A 182 -7.18 18.66 4.13
C VAL A 182 -7.57 17.49 3.23
N TYR A 183 -7.60 17.70 1.92
CA TYR A 183 -7.85 16.64 0.95
C TYR A 183 -6.62 16.36 0.11
N ALA A 184 -6.24 15.09 0.04
CA ALA A 184 -5.06 14.67 -0.70
C ALA A 184 -5.39 14.41 -2.17
N LEU A 185 -4.61 15.00 -3.07
CA LEU A 185 -4.53 14.65 -4.49
C LEU A 185 -3.18 13.99 -4.73
N GLN A 186 -3.17 12.67 -4.87
CA GLN A 186 -1.95 11.90 -5.15
C GLN A 186 -1.83 11.70 -6.66
N ILE A 187 -0.86 12.40 -7.30
CA ILE A 187 -0.80 12.54 -8.75
C ILE A 187 0.08 11.52 -9.46
N SER A 188 0.86 10.74 -8.71
CA SER A 188 1.81 9.79 -9.29
C SER A 188 1.14 8.46 -9.63
N ALA A 189 1.29 8.02 -10.88
CA ALA A 189 0.89 6.72 -11.34
C ALA A 189 1.94 6.12 -12.27
N ARG A 190 2.28 4.84 -12.04
CA ARG A 190 3.37 4.20 -12.76
C ARG A 190 2.97 3.68 -14.13
N LYS A 191 1.75 3.14 -14.25
CA LYS A 191 1.22 2.60 -15.50
C LYS A 191 0.62 3.73 -16.34
N PRO A 192 0.87 3.78 -17.67
CA PRO A 192 0.26 4.78 -18.54
C PRO A 192 -1.26 4.85 -18.42
N SER A 193 -1.95 3.71 -18.41
CA SER A 193 -3.41 3.62 -18.28
C SER A 193 -3.98 4.21 -16.98
N GLN A 194 -3.14 4.41 -15.98
CA GLN A 194 -3.50 4.98 -14.67
C GLN A 194 -3.11 6.46 -14.53
N GLN A 195 -2.43 7.02 -15.52
CA GLN A 195 -2.03 8.43 -15.49
C GLN A 195 -3.20 9.35 -15.81
N TRP A 196 -3.33 10.43 -15.04
CA TRP A 196 -4.30 11.49 -15.24
C TRP A 196 -3.57 12.80 -15.44
N GLU A 197 -3.97 13.61 -16.41
CA GLU A 197 -3.27 14.83 -16.83
C GLU A 197 -3.27 15.93 -15.76
N ALA A 198 -2.26 16.78 -15.79
CA ALA A 198 -2.10 17.90 -14.86
C ALA A 198 -3.30 18.85 -14.89
N ALA A 199 -3.78 19.21 -16.08
CA ALA A 199 -4.95 20.10 -16.24
C ALA A 199 -6.22 19.54 -15.58
N ARG A 200 -6.38 18.22 -15.57
CA ARG A 200 -7.54 17.58 -14.94
C ARG A 200 -7.44 17.59 -13.42
N PHE A 201 -6.23 17.37 -12.85
CA PHE A 201 -6.00 17.55 -11.41
C PHE A 201 -6.20 19.00 -10.98
N ALA A 202 -5.73 19.98 -11.76
CA ALA A 202 -5.97 21.39 -11.49
C ALA A 202 -7.47 21.72 -11.48
N GLY A 203 -8.20 21.28 -12.51
CA GLY A 203 -9.64 21.48 -12.58
C GLY A 203 -10.44 20.78 -11.47
N LEU A 204 -9.94 19.64 -10.95
CA LEU A 204 -10.50 19.00 -9.77
C LEU A 204 -10.22 19.83 -8.51
N ALA A 205 -8.98 20.32 -8.33
CA ALA A 205 -8.59 21.15 -7.20
C ALA A 205 -9.45 22.42 -7.12
N GLU A 206 -9.68 23.09 -8.26
CA GLU A 206 -10.57 24.26 -8.35
C GLU A 206 -12.00 23.94 -7.93
N LYS A 207 -12.55 22.81 -8.41
CA LYS A 207 -13.92 22.40 -8.05
C LYS A 207 -14.06 22.10 -6.56
N ILE A 208 -13.07 21.43 -5.96
CA ILE A 208 -13.03 21.14 -4.52
C ILE A 208 -12.97 22.45 -3.73
N ALA A 209 -12.01 23.32 -4.02
CA ALA A 209 -11.81 24.57 -3.29
C ALA A 209 -13.01 25.55 -3.43
N ALA A 210 -13.68 25.56 -4.58
CA ALA A 210 -14.84 26.43 -4.80
C ALA A 210 -16.08 26.03 -3.98
N ARG A 211 -16.17 24.77 -3.54
CA ARG A 211 -17.36 24.23 -2.87
C ARG A 211 -17.14 23.76 -1.45
N HIS A 212 -15.88 23.60 -1.06
CA HIS A 212 -15.49 23.13 0.27
C HIS A 212 -14.42 24.07 0.84
N PRO A 213 -14.65 24.71 2.00
CA PRO A 213 -13.58 25.35 2.76
C PRO A 213 -12.54 24.27 3.16
N CYS A 214 -11.41 24.23 2.46
CA CYS A 214 -10.43 23.17 2.66
C CYS A 214 -9.02 23.61 2.28
N GLN A 215 -8.04 22.82 2.66
CA GLN A 215 -6.68 22.83 2.15
C GLN A 215 -6.51 21.63 1.23
N ILE A 216 -5.77 21.77 0.15
CA ILE A 216 -5.46 20.68 -0.77
C ILE A 216 -4.00 20.28 -0.58
N MET A 217 -3.75 19.01 -0.31
CA MET A 217 -2.41 18.46 -0.25
C MET A 217 -2.09 17.73 -1.56
N LEU A 218 -1.17 18.31 -2.34
CA LEU A 218 -0.69 17.73 -3.59
C LEU A 218 0.50 16.83 -3.28
N LEU A 219 0.36 15.52 -3.52
CA LEU A 219 1.36 14.49 -3.21
C LEU A 219 1.91 13.88 -4.48
N TRP A 220 3.24 13.75 -4.57
CA TRP A 220 3.87 13.07 -5.71
C TRP A 220 5.21 12.43 -5.36
N SER A 221 5.65 11.50 -6.22
CA SER A 221 7.01 10.96 -6.20
C SER A 221 7.96 11.93 -6.88
N PRO A 222 8.99 12.47 -6.19
CA PRO A 222 9.89 13.44 -6.77
C PRO A 222 10.80 12.84 -7.83
N GLY A 223 11.27 13.70 -8.72
CA GLY A 223 12.21 13.40 -9.80
C GLY A 223 11.65 13.75 -11.18
N SER A 224 12.54 13.70 -12.18
CA SER A 224 12.15 13.91 -13.57
C SER A 224 11.38 12.73 -14.15
N ARG A 225 10.43 13.03 -15.03
CA ARG A 225 9.70 12.04 -15.84
C ARG A 225 10.65 11.15 -16.65
N ASP A 226 11.78 11.69 -17.08
CA ASP A 226 12.74 11.01 -17.94
C ASP A 226 13.68 10.06 -17.20
N ASN A 227 13.54 9.92 -15.87
CA ASN A 227 14.34 8.99 -15.11
C ASN A 227 13.93 7.53 -15.42
N PRO A 228 14.79 6.73 -16.09
CA PRO A 228 14.41 5.40 -16.57
C PRO A 228 14.22 4.37 -15.45
N ARG A 229 14.70 4.66 -14.24
CA ARG A 229 14.57 3.75 -13.09
C ARG A 229 13.38 4.08 -12.20
N HIS A 230 13.15 5.37 -11.99
CA HIS A 230 12.11 5.88 -11.13
C HIS A 230 11.59 7.20 -11.72
N PRO A 231 10.69 7.14 -12.71
CA PRO A 231 10.04 8.34 -13.24
C PRO A 231 9.37 9.10 -12.08
N GLY A 232 9.66 10.39 -11.99
CA GLY A 232 9.05 11.29 -11.02
C GLY A 232 8.01 12.18 -11.69
N ASP A 233 7.32 12.96 -10.88
CA ASP A 233 6.23 13.83 -11.32
C ASP A 233 6.46 15.31 -10.95
N ASP A 234 7.72 15.75 -10.84
CA ASP A 234 8.05 17.14 -10.51
C ASP A 234 7.52 18.13 -11.55
N GLU A 235 7.60 17.78 -12.86
CA GLU A 235 7.06 18.61 -13.93
C GLU A 235 5.55 18.72 -13.84
N LYS A 236 4.86 17.60 -13.61
CA LYS A 236 3.40 17.54 -13.46
C LYS A 236 2.92 18.33 -12.25
N ALA A 237 3.61 18.21 -11.12
CA ALA A 237 3.28 18.97 -9.92
C ALA A 237 3.43 20.49 -10.13
N ARG A 238 4.52 20.93 -10.81
CA ARG A 238 4.70 22.33 -11.17
C ARG A 238 3.63 22.86 -12.13
N GLU A 239 3.23 22.04 -13.10
CA GLU A 239 2.17 22.37 -14.03
C GLU A 239 0.82 22.55 -13.30
N ILE A 240 0.45 21.63 -12.40
CA ILE A 240 -0.79 21.77 -11.59
C ILE A 240 -0.78 23.05 -10.78
N MET A 241 0.33 23.33 -10.07
CA MET A 241 0.46 24.55 -9.26
C MET A 241 0.40 25.84 -10.10
N ALA A 242 0.96 25.81 -11.30
CA ALA A 242 0.92 26.95 -12.22
C ALA A 242 -0.49 27.20 -12.80
N LEU A 243 -1.31 26.16 -12.97
CA LEU A 243 -2.70 26.27 -13.46
C LEU A 243 -3.65 26.84 -12.40
N CYS A 244 -3.35 26.66 -11.10
CA CYS A 244 -4.20 27.09 -10.00
C CYS A 244 -3.41 27.82 -8.89
N PRO A 245 -2.73 28.94 -9.20
CA PRO A 245 -1.82 29.61 -8.26
C PRO A 245 -2.55 30.29 -7.07
N HIS A 246 -3.86 30.47 -7.17
CA HIS A 246 -4.69 31.11 -6.15
C HIS A 246 -5.26 30.11 -5.13
N LEU A 247 -5.07 28.81 -5.34
CA LEU A 247 -5.62 27.80 -4.44
C LEU A 247 -4.73 27.52 -3.22
N PRO A 248 -5.32 27.10 -2.08
CA PRO A 248 -4.58 26.77 -0.85
C PRO A 248 -3.88 25.41 -0.95
N ILE A 249 -3.02 25.22 -1.96
CA ILE A 249 -2.32 23.95 -2.20
C ILE A 249 -1.08 23.84 -1.31
N LYS A 250 -0.99 22.75 -0.56
CA LYS A 250 0.18 22.30 0.18
C LYS A 250 0.94 21.27 -0.66
N ALA A 251 2.03 21.68 -1.28
CA ALA A 251 2.81 20.85 -2.18
C ALA A 251 3.84 19.99 -1.40
N VAL A 252 3.74 18.67 -1.51
CA VAL A 252 4.61 17.73 -0.79
C VAL A 252 5.21 16.69 -1.75
N ALA A 253 6.47 16.90 -2.13
CA ALA A 253 7.27 15.91 -2.83
C ALA A 253 7.68 14.81 -1.84
N THR A 254 7.03 13.65 -1.91
CA THR A 254 7.25 12.55 -0.96
C THR A 254 8.50 11.75 -1.33
N THR A 255 9.61 12.01 -0.67
CA THR A 255 10.92 11.39 -0.94
C THR A 255 11.03 9.98 -0.38
N SER A 256 10.14 9.61 0.52
CA SER A 256 10.11 8.28 1.17
C SER A 256 8.69 7.82 1.46
N LEU A 257 8.53 6.49 1.58
CA LEU A 257 7.23 5.90 1.92
C LEU A 257 6.72 6.34 3.32
N PRO A 258 7.54 6.42 4.38
CA PRO A 258 7.11 7.01 5.65
C PRO A 258 6.58 8.44 5.53
N GLN A 259 7.19 9.26 4.68
CA GLN A 259 6.73 10.63 4.43
C GLN A 259 5.37 10.65 3.72
N LEU A 260 5.14 9.77 2.72
CA LEU A 260 3.84 9.64 2.07
C LEU A 260 2.75 9.21 3.06
N ILE A 261 3.04 8.20 3.90
CA ILE A 261 2.11 7.71 4.93
C ILE A 261 1.76 8.85 5.92
N ALA A 262 2.78 9.56 6.41
CA ALA A 262 2.60 10.66 7.34
C ALA A 262 1.83 11.83 6.72
N ALA A 263 2.10 12.20 5.47
CA ALA A 263 1.35 13.23 4.75
C ALA A 263 -0.12 12.86 4.59
N MET A 264 -0.41 11.62 4.16
CA MET A 264 -1.79 11.14 4.01
C MET A 264 -2.53 11.04 5.35
N SER A 265 -1.83 10.76 6.46
CA SER A 265 -2.46 10.71 7.78
C SER A 265 -2.97 12.05 8.30
N LEU A 266 -2.57 13.16 7.67
CA LEU A 266 -3.06 14.50 7.96
C LEU A 266 -4.31 14.88 7.17
N CYS A 267 -4.79 13.99 6.28
CA CYS A 267 -5.88 14.26 5.35
C CYS A 267 -7.20 13.61 5.80
N GLN A 268 -8.32 14.12 5.29
CA GLN A 268 -9.68 13.64 5.53
C GLN A 268 -10.33 13.00 4.30
N GLY A 269 -9.60 12.92 3.20
CA GLY A 269 -10.03 12.25 1.97
C GLY A 269 -8.91 12.19 0.95
N LEU A 270 -9.00 11.26 0.01
CA LEU A 270 -7.96 10.98 -0.98
C LEU A 270 -8.57 10.80 -2.37
N VAL A 271 -7.97 11.43 -3.36
CA VAL A 271 -8.12 11.06 -4.78
C VAL A 271 -6.78 10.50 -5.26
N SER A 272 -6.79 9.28 -5.77
CA SER A 272 -5.58 8.59 -6.23
C SER A 272 -5.91 7.58 -7.33
N SER A 273 -4.98 7.38 -8.25
CA SER A 273 -5.06 6.21 -9.14
C SER A 273 -4.81 4.91 -8.37
N ASP A 274 -5.32 3.79 -8.92
CA ASP A 274 -5.02 2.45 -8.41
C ASP A 274 -3.52 2.23 -8.21
N GLY A 275 -3.14 1.77 -7.03
CA GLY A 275 -1.76 1.52 -6.66
C GLY A 275 -1.51 1.56 -5.15
N GLY A 276 -0.24 1.52 -4.78
CA GLY A 276 0.17 1.48 -3.36
C GLY A 276 -0.35 2.65 -2.52
N ALA A 277 -0.41 3.85 -3.10
CA ALA A 277 -0.90 5.06 -2.42
C ALA A 277 -2.40 4.98 -2.09
N MET A 278 -3.22 4.45 -2.99
CA MET A 278 -4.64 4.19 -2.76
C MET A 278 -4.85 3.25 -1.55
N HIS A 279 -4.09 2.16 -1.48
CA HIS A 279 -4.16 1.22 -0.36
C HIS A 279 -3.63 1.81 0.95
N ILE A 280 -2.66 2.74 0.90
CA ILE A 280 -2.22 3.51 2.08
C ILE A 280 -3.37 4.38 2.59
N GLY A 281 -4.06 5.11 1.71
CA GLY A 281 -5.24 5.88 2.09
C GLY A 281 -6.32 5.03 2.75
N ALA A 282 -6.65 3.89 2.16
CA ALA A 282 -7.60 2.94 2.72
C ALA A 282 -7.15 2.39 4.10
N ALA A 283 -5.85 2.07 4.25
CA ALA A 283 -5.30 1.59 5.52
C ALA A 283 -5.30 2.66 6.63
N LEU A 284 -5.23 3.93 6.26
CA LEU A 284 -5.39 5.08 7.18
C LEU A 284 -6.86 5.42 7.46
N GLY A 285 -7.81 4.71 6.85
CA GLY A 285 -9.24 4.93 7.04
C GLY A 285 -9.82 6.11 6.28
N LEU A 286 -9.09 6.64 5.29
CA LEU A 286 -9.56 7.77 4.49
C LEU A 286 -10.69 7.34 3.54
N PRO A 287 -11.72 8.17 3.33
CA PRO A 287 -12.57 8.09 2.15
C PRO A 287 -11.74 8.23 0.87
N VAL A 288 -11.95 7.36 -0.13
CA VAL A 288 -11.09 7.28 -1.31
C VAL A 288 -11.90 7.36 -2.61
N VAL A 289 -11.54 8.29 -3.49
CA VAL A 289 -11.89 8.22 -4.90
C VAL A 289 -10.74 7.57 -5.65
N ALA A 290 -10.98 6.38 -6.18
CA ALA A 290 -9.99 5.54 -6.82
C ALA A 290 -10.15 5.54 -8.35
N LEU A 291 -9.13 5.98 -9.07
CA LEU A 291 -9.13 6.04 -10.53
C LEU A 291 -8.47 4.78 -11.09
N PHE A 292 -9.26 3.96 -11.78
CA PHE A 292 -8.82 2.67 -12.30
C PHE A 292 -8.61 2.71 -13.81
N GLY A 293 -7.44 2.26 -14.25
CA GLY A 293 -7.14 1.97 -15.66
C GLY A 293 -7.44 0.51 -15.98
N ASP A 294 -6.42 -0.25 -16.35
CA ASP A 294 -6.48 -1.65 -16.79
C ASP A 294 -6.64 -2.69 -15.67
N SER A 295 -6.51 -2.29 -14.40
CA SER A 295 -6.65 -3.19 -13.25
C SER A 295 -8.12 -3.55 -13.01
N ASP A 296 -8.35 -4.70 -12.37
CA ASP A 296 -9.71 -5.16 -12.01
C ASP A 296 -10.13 -4.59 -10.64
N PRO A 297 -11.13 -3.69 -10.59
CA PRO A 297 -11.61 -3.12 -9.34
C PRO A 297 -12.20 -4.15 -8.38
N ALA A 298 -12.77 -5.23 -8.87
CA ALA A 298 -13.33 -6.28 -8.02
C ALA A 298 -12.24 -6.94 -7.14
N CYS A 299 -10.99 -6.95 -7.61
CA CYS A 299 -9.86 -7.52 -6.89
C CYS A 299 -9.11 -6.50 -6.04
N TRP A 300 -9.12 -5.20 -6.42
CA TRP A 300 -8.18 -4.21 -5.91
C TRP A 300 -8.80 -2.93 -5.37
N HIS A 301 -10.14 -2.80 -5.27
CA HIS A 301 -10.76 -1.59 -4.72
C HIS A 301 -10.24 -1.24 -3.31
N PRO A 302 -10.41 0.01 -2.82
CA PRO A 302 -10.08 0.38 -1.44
C PRO A 302 -10.81 -0.51 -0.43
N TRP A 303 -10.07 -1.10 0.52
CA TRP A 303 -10.61 -2.11 1.42
C TRP A 303 -11.23 -1.52 2.68
N GLN A 304 -12.52 -1.81 2.94
CA GLN A 304 -13.26 -1.46 4.17
C GLN A 304 -13.21 0.02 4.59
N VAL A 305 -13.24 0.90 3.63
CA VAL A 305 -13.44 2.33 3.80
C VAL A 305 -14.58 2.81 2.91
N ASN A 306 -15.04 4.04 3.09
CA ASN A 306 -15.91 4.66 2.12
C ASN A 306 -15.14 4.95 0.83
N TYR A 307 -15.65 4.53 -0.33
CA TYR A 307 -14.95 4.74 -1.60
C TYR A 307 -15.88 4.83 -2.80
N GLN A 308 -15.37 5.49 -3.85
CA GLN A 308 -15.89 5.42 -5.20
C GLN A 308 -14.79 4.96 -6.15
N VAL A 309 -15.11 4.01 -7.02
CA VAL A 309 -14.23 3.59 -8.12
C VAL A 309 -14.73 4.19 -9.41
N LEU A 310 -13.84 4.88 -10.12
CA LEU A 310 -14.09 5.38 -11.46
C LEU A 310 -13.19 4.63 -12.45
N GLN A 311 -13.82 3.86 -13.35
CA GLN A 311 -13.12 3.14 -14.41
C GLN A 311 -13.82 3.41 -15.74
N PRO A 312 -13.21 4.17 -16.66
CA PRO A 312 -13.81 4.44 -17.97
C PRO A 312 -13.81 3.18 -18.84
N ALA A 313 -14.72 3.10 -19.79
CA ALA A 313 -14.83 1.97 -20.73
C ALA A 313 -13.53 1.74 -21.53
N SER A 314 -12.79 2.82 -21.82
CA SER A 314 -11.48 2.77 -22.49
C SER A 314 -10.38 2.14 -21.62
N ARG A 315 -10.60 2.00 -20.31
CA ARG A 315 -9.58 1.62 -19.34
C ARG A 315 -8.37 2.56 -19.26
N GLU A 316 -8.56 3.81 -19.69
CA GLU A 316 -7.57 4.87 -19.62
C GLU A 316 -8.07 5.96 -18.68
N VAL A 317 -7.45 6.13 -17.51
CA VAL A 317 -7.86 7.11 -16.49
C VAL A 317 -7.97 8.52 -17.06
N ASN A 318 -7.15 8.82 -18.06
CA ASN A 318 -7.19 10.13 -18.74
C ASN A 318 -8.49 10.42 -19.51
N ALA A 319 -9.38 9.47 -19.69
CA ALA A 319 -10.70 9.69 -20.24
C ALA A 319 -11.68 10.31 -19.23
N LEU A 320 -11.39 10.23 -17.93
CA LEU A 320 -12.23 10.81 -16.86
C LEU A 320 -12.11 12.34 -16.87
N SER A 321 -13.23 13.04 -16.82
CA SER A 321 -13.24 14.49 -16.61
C SER A 321 -13.08 14.89 -15.15
N SER A 322 -12.60 16.11 -14.90
CA SER A 322 -12.53 16.67 -13.54
C SER A 322 -13.90 16.78 -12.86
N SER A 323 -14.99 16.89 -13.64
CA SER A 323 -16.36 16.95 -13.11
C SER A 323 -16.80 15.59 -12.59
N GLU A 324 -16.62 14.50 -13.35
CA GLU A 324 -16.96 13.14 -12.92
C GLU A 324 -16.20 12.76 -11.64
N VAL A 325 -14.89 13.10 -11.57
CA VAL A 325 -14.08 12.83 -10.38
C VAL A 325 -14.53 13.69 -9.20
N TYR A 326 -14.91 14.95 -9.44
CA TYR A 326 -15.45 15.83 -8.39
C TYR A 326 -16.79 15.30 -7.85
N ASP A 327 -17.70 14.86 -8.70
CA ASP A 327 -19.00 14.33 -8.26
C ASP A 327 -18.83 13.09 -7.39
N ALA A 328 -17.93 12.19 -7.78
CA ALA A 328 -17.54 11.04 -6.95
C ALA A 328 -16.90 11.49 -5.63
N PHE A 329 -16.02 12.49 -5.65
CA PHE A 329 -15.37 13.03 -4.45
C PHE A 329 -16.41 13.62 -3.48
N ALA A 330 -17.31 14.48 -3.95
CA ALA A 330 -18.34 15.11 -3.13
C ALA A 330 -19.24 14.05 -2.45
N HIS A 331 -19.62 13.00 -3.20
CA HIS A 331 -20.38 11.87 -2.63
C HIS A 331 -19.59 11.09 -1.58
N THR A 332 -18.30 10.84 -1.83
CA THR A 332 -17.45 10.01 -0.96
C THR A 332 -17.16 10.68 0.39
N ILE A 333 -16.96 12.01 0.43
CA ILE A 333 -16.65 12.73 1.68
C ILE A 333 -17.87 13.05 2.55
N THR A 334 -19.10 12.94 2.02
CA THR A 334 -20.34 13.25 2.73
C THR A 334 -20.98 12.03 3.41
N GLN A 335 -20.53 10.85 3.14
CA GLN A 335 -20.94 9.58 3.77
C GLN A 335 -20.04 9.22 4.95
#